data_efdce353daf6f16fc327e6dc6eb1a588
#
_entry.id   efdce353daf6f16fc327e6dc6eb1a588
#
_cell.length_a   1.000
_cell.length_b   1.000
_cell.length_c   1.000
_cell.angle_alpha   90.00
_cell.angle_beta   90.00
_cell.angle_gamma   90.00
#
_symmetry.space_group_name_H-M   'P 1'
#
loop_
_entity.id
_entity.type
_entity.pdbx_description
1 polymer ?
#
loop_
_entity_poly.entity_id
_entity_poly.type
_entity_poly.pdbx_seq_one_letter_code
_entity_poly.pdbx_strand_id
1 'polypeptide(L)'
;ELHDSTVQNLTSLVHKTELCSKLIDMDKVRCKLELNIMSKTLRDIINDTRNMIYNLRPMSFDDIGLEVTIERALEKLESSETKKINFSVVGESYKINPVIGITLLRIIQEACSNAIRHADCSIIKVVLNYQPGTIILSIEDDGKGFAYEETECSCKADNSGFGLSMMKERVYLLSGKIDIHSKINVGTKIQVEVPITE
;
A
#
# COMPACT_ATOMS: atom_id res chain seq x y z
N GLU A 1 -3.11 1.71 19.57
CA GLU A 1 -4.31 1.10 18.95
C GLU A 1 -3.98 -0.11 18.06
N LEU A 2 -2.96 -0.07 17.19
CA LEU A 2 -2.58 -1.21 16.33
C LEU A 2 -1.99 -2.41 17.09
N HIS A 3 -1.27 -2.17 18.20
CA HIS A 3 -0.79 -3.22 19.08
C HIS A 3 -1.92 -3.99 19.75
N ASP A 4 -2.99 -3.31 20.16
CA ASP A 4 -4.12 -3.93 20.88
C ASP A 4 -4.90 -4.87 19.94
N SER A 5 -5.09 -4.53 18.69
CA SER A 5 -5.79 -5.39 17.73
C SER A 5 -5.01 -6.66 17.40
N THR A 6 -3.68 -6.58 17.27
CA THR A 6 -2.83 -7.76 17.01
C THR A 6 -2.82 -8.71 18.22
N VAL A 7 -2.70 -8.17 19.43
CA VAL A 7 -2.76 -8.97 20.66
C VAL A 7 -4.13 -9.62 20.85
N GLN A 8 -5.22 -8.89 20.57
CA GLN A 8 -6.57 -9.45 20.63
C GLN A 8 -6.77 -10.58 19.61
N ASN A 9 -6.29 -10.41 18.38
CA ASN A 9 -6.37 -11.45 17.34
C ASN A 9 -5.58 -12.70 17.74
N LEU A 10 -4.38 -12.56 18.31
CA LEU A 10 -3.57 -13.67 18.82
C LEU A 10 -4.27 -14.37 19.99
N THR A 11 -4.87 -13.62 20.91
CA THR A 11 -5.63 -14.18 22.04
C THR A 11 -6.85 -14.98 21.54
N SER A 12 -7.57 -14.45 20.54
CA SER A 12 -8.68 -15.16 19.90
C SER A 12 -8.24 -16.48 19.26
N LEU A 13 -7.04 -16.50 18.63
CA LEU A 13 -6.48 -17.73 18.05
C LEU A 13 -6.16 -18.77 19.12
N VAL A 14 -5.66 -18.38 20.30
CA VAL A 14 -5.45 -19.32 21.43
C VAL A 14 -6.77 -19.98 21.83
N HIS A 15 -7.85 -19.21 22.04
CA HIS A 15 -9.16 -19.78 22.37
C HIS A 15 -9.71 -20.69 21.26
N LYS A 16 -9.46 -20.35 19.98
CA LYS A 16 -9.85 -21.21 18.87
C LYS A 16 -9.06 -22.53 18.82
N THR A 17 -7.79 -22.55 19.21
CA THR A 17 -7.03 -23.81 19.32
C THR A 17 -7.61 -24.71 20.42
N GLU A 18 -7.99 -24.16 21.58
CA GLU A 18 -8.66 -24.90 22.65
C GLU A 18 -10.01 -25.47 22.20
N LEU A 19 -10.78 -24.66 21.44
CA LEU A 19 -12.05 -25.14 20.86
C LEU A 19 -11.82 -26.28 19.86
N CYS A 20 -10.83 -26.16 18.97
CA CYS A 20 -10.50 -27.21 18.02
C CYS A 20 -10.07 -28.51 18.71
N SER A 21 -9.32 -28.43 19.82
CA SER A 21 -8.94 -29.59 20.64
C SER A 21 -10.14 -30.34 21.21
N LYS A 22 -11.22 -29.63 21.54
CA LYS A 22 -12.48 -30.24 21.99
C LYS A 22 -13.33 -30.79 20.85
N LEU A 23 -13.28 -30.13 19.68
CA LEU A 23 -14.09 -30.51 18.52
C LEU A 23 -13.51 -31.68 17.72
N ILE A 24 -12.22 -31.97 17.84
CA ILE A 24 -11.54 -32.96 17.00
C ILE A 24 -12.17 -34.35 17.07
N ASP A 25 -12.68 -34.73 18.24
CA ASP A 25 -13.33 -36.03 18.49
C ASP A 25 -14.86 -35.96 18.36
N MET A 26 -15.45 -34.76 18.44
CA MET A 26 -16.90 -34.56 18.46
C MET A 26 -17.47 -34.15 17.08
N ASP A 27 -16.82 -33.20 16.42
CA ASP A 27 -17.26 -32.64 15.12
C ASP A 27 -16.05 -32.26 14.27
N LYS A 28 -15.58 -33.22 13.49
CA LYS A 28 -14.43 -33.04 12.59
C LYS A 28 -14.65 -31.98 11.51
N VAL A 29 -15.90 -31.80 11.05
CA VAL A 29 -16.24 -30.83 10.00
C VAL A 29 -16.10 -29.41 10.56
N ARG A 30 -16.66 -29.19 11.72
CA ARG A 30 -16.56 -27.88 12.41
C ARG A 30 -15.13 -27.57 12.85
N CYS A 31 -14.40 -28.57 13.34
CA CYS A 31 -12.97 -28.43 13.66
C CYS A 31 -12.17 -27.97 12.41
N LYS A 32 -12.38 -28.58 11.25
CA LYS A 32 -11.71 -28.20 9.99
C LYS A 32 -12.06 -26.78 9.54
N LEU A 33 -13.30 -26.35 9.72
CA LEU A 33 -13.71 -24.96 9.41
C LEU A 33 -13.00 -23.95 10.32
N GLU A 34 -12.95 -24.20 11.64
CA GLU A 34 -12.24 -23.33 12.58
C GLU A 34 -10.74 -23.27 12.28
N LEU A 35 -10.09 -24.37 11.93
CA LEU A 35 -8.68 -24.40 11.51
C LEU A 35 -8.42 -23.58 10.24
N ASN A 36 -9.33 -23.59 9.28
CA ASN A 36 -9.22 -22.77 8.07
C ASN A 36 -9.34 -21.27 8.40
N ILE A 37 -10.27 -20.91 9.27
CA ILE A 37 -10.42 -19.52 9.74
C ILE A 37 -9.15 -19.08 10.47
N MET A 38 -8.62 -19.90 11.38
CA MET A 38 -7.38 -19.63 12.11
C MET A 38 -6.20 -19.42 11.14
N SER A 39 -6.07 -20.28 10.12
CA SER A 39 -5.01 -20.17 9.11
C SER A 39 -5.11 -18.86 8.33
N LYS A 40 -6.32 -18.42 7.99
CA LYS A 40 -6.54 -17.12 7.33
C LYS A 40 -6.14 -15.97 8.27
N THR A 41 -6.65 -15.95 9.50
CA THR A 41 -6.34 -14.92 10.50
C THR A 41 -4.84 -14.81 10.77
N LEU A 42 -4.13 -15.96 10.87
CA LEU A 42 -2.67 -15.98 11.02
C LEU A 42 -1.95 -15.34 9.83
N ARG A 43 -2.38 -15.60 8.61
CA ARG A 43 -1.80 -14.98 7.41
C ARG A 43 -2.03 -13.46 7.41
N ASP A 44 -3.19 -13.01 7.82
CA ASP A 44 -3.52 -11.60 7.92
C ASP A 44 -2.62 -10.92 8.97
N ILE A 45 -2.47 -11.51 10.17
CA ILE A 45 -1.55 -11.02 11.21
C ILE A 45 -0.10 -10.97 10.74
N ILE A 46 0.37 -12.00 10.02
CA ILE A 46 1.73 -12.03 9.46
C ILE A 46 1.93 -10.89 8.47
N ASN A 47 0.95 -10.64 7.60
CA ASN A 47 1.01 -9.54 6.64
C ASN A 47 1.00 -8.18 7.35
N ASP A 48 0.15 -8.01 8.36
CA ASP A 48 0.09 -6.77 9.14
C ASP A 48 1.41 -6.53 9.90
N THR A 49 1.96 -7.59 10.52
CA THR A 49 3.26 -7.50 11.21
C THR A 49 4.39 -7.19 10.24
N ARG A 50 4.41 -7.81 9.05
CA ARG A 50 5.37 -7.47 8.00
C ARG A 50 5.23 -6.03 7.55
N ASN A 51 4.01 -5.55 7.35
CA ASN A 51 3.74 -4.17 7.02
C ASN A 51 4.22 -3.21 8.13
N MET A 52 4.06 -3.57 9.41
CA MET A 52 4.61 -2.80 10.53
C MET A 52 6.14 -2.78 10.51
N ILE A 53 6.80 -3.92 10.30
CA ILE A 53 8.28 -4.00 10.22
C ILE A 53 8.80 -3.22 9.02
N TYR A 54 8.14 -3.33 7.86
CA TYR A 54 8.43 -2.51 6.69
C TYR A 54 8.18 -1.01 6.93
N ASN A 55 7.24 -0.68 7.84
CA ASN A 55 6.97 0.70 8.24
C ASN A 55 8.06 1.27 9.16
N LEU A 56 8.79 0.41 9.89
CA LEU A 56 9.72 0.85 10.93
C LEU A 56 11.14 1.19 10.43
N ARG A 57 11.62 0.62 9.33
CA ARG A 57 12.88 1.03 8.65
C ARG A 57 13.21 0.16 7.43
N PRO A 58 13.08 0.63 6.20
CA PRO A 58 13.82 0.03 5.12
C PRO A 58 15.29 0.42 5.30
N MET A 59 16.14 -0.51 5.71
CA MET A 59 17.60 -0.31 5.83
C MET A 59 18.29 0.09 4.51
N SER A 60 17.58 0.07 3.40
CA SER A 60 18.10 0.32 2.06
C SER A 60 18.18 1.80 1.66
N PHE A 61 17.53 2.71 2.41
CA PHE A 61 17.50 4.14 2.02
C PHE A 61 18.81 4.85 2.25
N ASP A 62 19.53 4.53 3.35
CA ASP A 62 20.73 5.25 3.71
C ASP A 62 21.93 4.84 2.84
N ASP A 63 21.93 3.59 2.31
CA ASP A 63 23.05 3.02 1.56
C ASP A 63 22.86 3.01 0.03
N ILE A 64 21.62 2.92 -0.47
CA ILE A 64 21.34 2.61 -1.88
C ILE A 64 20.62 3.75 -2.60
N GLY A 65 19.99 4.66 -1.89
CA GLY A 65 19.21 5.77 -2.44
C GLY A 65 17.71 5.43 -2.71
N LEU A 66 16.92 6.51 -2.90
CA LEU A 66 15.47 6.39 -3.10
C LEU A 66 15.12 5.73 -4.43
N GLU A 67 15.76 6.16 -5.51
CA GLU A 67 15.45 5.71 -6.87
C GLU A 67 15.64 4.21 -7.02
N VAL A 68 16.79 3.69 -6.59
CA VAL A 68 17.10 2.25 -6.65
C VAL A 68 16.14 1.44 -5.77
N THR A 69 15.71 2.01 -4.64
CA THR A 69 14.74 1.35 -3.77
C THR A 69 13.36 1.28 -4.43
N ILE A 70 12.95 2.35 -5.13
CA ILE A 70 11.71 2.38 -5.92
C ILE A 70 11.79 1.35 -7.04
N GLU A 71 12.86 1.35 -7.85
CA GLU A 71 13.05 0.38 -8.94
C GLU A 71 12.89 -1.06 -8.47
N ARG A 72 13.58 -1.46 -7.40
CA ARG A 72 13.47 -2.80 -6.82
C ARG A 72 12.07 -3.13 -6.32
N ALA A 73 11.35 -2.15 -5.78
CA ALA A 73 9.98 -2.35 -5.33
C ALA A 73 9.02 -2.56 -6.51
N LEU A 74 9.21 -1.81 -7.60
CA LEU A 74 8.42 -1.92 -8.82
C LEU A 74 8.71 -3.23 -9.58
N GLU A 75 9.96 -3.66 -9.68
CA GLU A 75 10.34 -4.96 -10.26
C GLU A 75 9.64 -6.13 -9.56
N LYS A 76 9.52 -6.09 -8.23
CA LYS A 76 8.78 -7.12 -7.48
C LYS A 76 7.29 -7.13 -7.81
N LEU A 77 6.69 -5.98 -8.05
CA LEU A 77 5.28 -5.88 -8.45
C LEU A 77 5.09 -6.37 -9.89
N GLU A 78 6.00 -6.01 -10.81
CA GLU A 78 5.96 -6.42 -12.21
C GLU A 78 6.19 -7.93 -12.37
N SER A 79 7.10 -8.54 -11.60
CA SER A 79 7.40 -9.98 -11.67
C SER A 79 6.24 -10.88 -11.26
N SER A 80 5.26 -10.37 -10.54
CA SER A 80 4.06 -11.12 -10.11
C SER A 80 2.89 -11.05 -11.10
N GLU A 81 2.97 -10.18 -12.11
CA GLU A 81 1.86 -9.86 -13.02
C GLU A 81 2.35 -9.57 -14.45
N THR A 82 1.47 -9.69 -15.45
CA THR A 82 1.80 -9.44 -16.88
C THR A 82 1.75 -7.96 -17.26
N LYS A 83 1.80 -7.03 -16.29
CA LYS A 83 1.62 -5.59 -16.50
C LYS A 83 2.97 -4.88 -16.51
N LYS A 84 3.10 -3.84 -17.34
CA LYS A 84 4.35 -3.08 -17.50
C LYS A 84 4.35 -1.84 -16.63
N ILE A 85 5.39 -1.68 -15.82
CA ILE A 85 5.59 -0.50 -14.97
C ILE A 85 6.79 0.30 -15.51
N ASN A 86 6.56 1.53 -15.93
CA ASN A 86 7.60 2.42 -16.42
C ASN A 86 7.95 3.43 -15.32
N PHE A 87 9.16 3.34 -14.79
CA PHE A 87 9.69 4.32 -13.85
C PHE A 87 10.65 5.27 -14.53
N SER A 88 10.58 6.55 -14.19
CA SER A 88 11.51 7.57 -14.66
C SER A 88 11.75 8.64 -13.60
N VAL A 89 12.95 9.19 -13.60
CA VAL A 89 13.39 10.28 -12.74
C VAL A 89 13.65 11.51 -13.59
N VAL A 90 13.19 12.67 -13.13
CA VAL A 90 13.36 13.97 -13.77
C VAL A 90 14.04 14.92 -12.79
N GLY A 91 14.96 15.75 -13.28
CA GLY A 91 15.76 16.66 -12.45
C GLY A 91 17.00 16.02 -11.84
N GLU A 92 17.80 16.81 -11.13
CA GLU A 92 18.97 16.32 -10.41
C GLU A 92 18.56 15.81 -9.03
N SER A 93 18.90 14.56 -8.75
CA SER A 93 18.58 13.94 -7.45
C SER A 93 19.40 14.58 -6.34
N TYR A 94 18.76 14.80 -5.22
CA TYR A 94 19.38 15.31 -3.99
C TYR A 94 18.94 14.46 -2.79
N LYS A 95 19.73 14.58 -1.71
CA LYS A 95 19.41 13.85 -0.48
C LYS A 95 18.11 14.37 0.13
N ILE A 96 17.14 13.50 0.32
CA ILE A 96 15.87 13.81 0.97
C ILE A 96 15.80 13.17 2.35
N ASN A 97 14.94 13.71 3.20
CA ASN A 97 14.65 13.11 4.49
C ASN A 97 14.12 11.67 4.31
N PRO A 98 14.68 10.66 5.01
CA PRO A 98 14.22 9.28 4.91
C PRO A 98 12.72 9.08 5.11
N VAL A 99 12.08 9.91 5.96
CA VAL A 99 10.62 9.86 6.18
C VAL A 99 9.86 10.21 4.91
N ILE A 100 10.32 11.21 4.16
CA ILE A 100 9.73 11.58 2.86
C ILE A 100 9.89 10.43 1.87
N GLY A 101 11.10 9.89 1.75
CA GLY A 101 11.39 8.78 0.83
C GLY A 101 10.55 7.54 1.11
N ILE A 102 10.42 7.14 2.37
CA ILE A 102 9.57 6.02 2.80
C ILE A 102 8.10 6.29 2.47
N THR A 103 7.63 7.51 2.69
CA THR A 103 6.25 7.88 2.41
C THR A 103 5.95 7.83 0.91
N LEU A 104 6.84 8.38 0.07
CA LEU A 104 6.71 8.31 -1.39
C LEU A 104 6.71 6.86 -1.88
N LEU A 105 7.63 6.02 -1.40
CA LEU A 105 7.66 4.59 -1.73
C LEU A 105 6.35 3.88 -1.39
N ARG A 106 5.75 4.19 -0.26
CA ARG A 106 4.46 3.63 0.15
C ARG A 106 3.32 4.05 -0.75
N ILE A 107 3.29 5.31 -1.13
CA ILE A 107 2.29 5.82 -2.06
C ILE A 107 2.43 5.11 -3.42
N ILE A 108 3.66 4.93 -3.90
CA ILE A 108 3.94 4.20 -5.14
C ILE A 108 3.43 2.75 -5.04
N GLN A 109 3.79 2.04 -3.97
CA GLN A 109 3.37 0.65 -3.76
C GLN A 109 1.85 0.50 -3.71
N GLU A 110 1.16 1.37 -2.97
CA GLU A 110 -0.30 1.35 -2.84
C GLU A 110 -0.98 1.70 -4.18
N ALA A 111 -0.53 2.76 -4.85
CA ALA A 111 -1.10 3.16 -6.13
C ALA A 111 -0.90 2.10 -7.22
N CYS A 112 0.32 1.55 -7.36
CA CYS A 112 0.59 0.47 -8.31
C CYS A 112 -0.18 -0.79 -7.97
N SER A 113 -0.28 -1.17 -6.70
CA SER A 113 -1.09 -2.32 -6.25
C SER A 113 -2.57 -2.13 -6.58
N ASN A 114 -3.11 -0.91 -6.40
CA ASN A 114 -4.49 -0.59 -6.76
C ASN A 114 -4.72 -0.68 -8.27
N ALA A 115 -3.79 -0.14 -9.07
CA ALA A 115 -3.85 -0.25 -10.52
C ALA A 115 -3.81 -1.71 -10.99
N ILE A 116 -2.92 -2.53 -10.43
CA ILE A 116 -2.78 -3.94 -10.74
C ILE A 116 -4.05 -4.72 -10.40
N ARG A 117 -4.61 -4.52 -9.21
CA ARG A 117 -5.75 -5.29 -8.71
C ARG A 117 -7.10 -4.84 -9.25
N HIS A 118 -7.25 -3.54 -9.49
CA HIS A 118 -8.57 -2.95 -9.72
C HIS A 118 -8.74 -2.26 -11.05
N ALA A 119 -7.64 -1.76 -11.68
CA ALA A 119 -7.80 -0.92 -12.86
C ALA A 119 -7.86 -1.68 -14.19
N ASP A 120 -7.44 -2.95 -14.23
CA ASP A 120 -7.31 -3.71 -15.47
C ASP A 120 -6.47 -2.97 -16.53
N CYS A 121 -5.41 -2.29 -16.06
CA CYS A 121 -4.52 -1.48 -16.87
C CYS A 121 -3.48 -2.35 -17.60
N SER A 122 -2.91 -1.80 -18.66
CA SER A 122 -1.78 -2.40 -19.41
C SER A 122 -0.45 -1.79 -18.99
N ILE A 123 -0.45 -0.49 -18.69
CA ILE A 123 0.76 0.29 -18.41
C ILE A 123 0.52 1.14 -17.16
N ILE A 124 1.50 1.15 -16.26
CA ILE A 124 1.59 2.08 -15.14
C ILE A 124 2.84 2.93 -15.34
N LYS A 125 2.68 4.25 -15.29
CA LYS A 125 3.78 5.21 -15.37
C LYS A 125 4.02 5.81 -13.99
N VAL A 126 5.27 5.77 -13.52
CA VAL A 126 5.72 6.38 -12.27
C VAL A 126 6.81 7.37 -12.59
N VAL A 127 6.62 8.63 -12.25
CA VAL A 127 7.58 9.71 -12.49
C VAL A 127 7.92 10.38 -11.17
N LEU A 128 9.20 10.40 -10.81
CA LEU A 128 9.74 11.13 -9.68
C LEU A 128 10.48 12.36 -10.20
N ASN A 129 10.01 13.55 -9.85
CA ASN A 129 10.56 14.82 -10.33
C ASN A 129 11.14 15.62 -9.17
N TYR A 130 12.46 15.82 -9.19
CA TYR A 130 13.19 16.65 -8.26
C TYR A 130 13.18 18.10 -8.71
N GLN A 131 12.60 18.99 -7.90
CA GLN A 131 12.59 20.43 -8.11
C GLN A 131 13.25 21.13 -6.93
N PRO A 132 13.77 22.36 -7.09
CA PRO A 132 14.31 23.12 -5.98
C PRO A 132 13.28 23.29 -4.85
N GLY A 133 13.57 22.74 -3.67
CA GLY A 133 12.71 22.82 -2.49
C GLY A 133 11.44 21.95 -2.53
N THR A 134 11.24 21.12 -3.56
CA THR A 134 10.02 20.32 -3.70
C THR A 134 10.28 19.04 -4.47
N ILE A 135 9.68 17.94 -4.06
CA ILE A 135 9.67 16.69 -4.83
C ILE A 135 8.24 16.39 -5.29
N ILE A 136 8.10 16.04 -6.56
CA ILE A 136 6.81 15.73 -7.17
C ILE A 136 6.83 14.27 -7.62
N LEU A 137 5.84 13.50 -7.18
CA LEU A 137 5.59 12.13 -7.62
C LEU A 137 4.31 12.11 -8.45
N SER A 138 4.38 11.53 -9.65
CA SER A 138 3.21 11.29 -10.50
C SER A 138 3.09 9.80 -10.79
N ILE A 139 1.90 9.24 -10.58
CA ILE A 139 1.58 7.84 -10.90
C ILE A 139 0.33 7.86 -11.77
N GLU A 140 0.40 7.19 -12.93
CA GLU A 140 -0.69 7.19 -13.92
C GLU A 140 -0.87 5.79 -14.49
N ASP A 141 -2.10 5.27 -14.49
CA ASP A 141 -2.50 4.04 -15.16
C ASP A 141 -3.47 4.31 -16.31
N ASP A 142 -3.46 3.45 -17.30
CA ASP A 142 -4.34 3.46 -18.48
C ASP A 142 -5.58 2.57 -18.31
N GLY A 143 -5.96 2.28 -17.08
CA GLY A 143 -7.01 1.33 -16.78
C GLY A 143 -8.42 1.90 -16.85
N LYS A 144 -9.38 1.13 -16.29
CA LYS A 144 -10.81 1.49 -16.34
C LYS A 144 -11.19 2.70 -15.49
N GLY A 145 -10.32 3.18 -14.60
CA GLY A 145 -10.64 4.27 -13.69
C GLY A 145 -11.88 4.05 -12.82
N PHE A 146 -12.31 5.08 -12.14
CA PHE A 146 -13.50 5.09 -11.29
C PHE A 146 -14.06 6.50 -11.13
N ALA A 147 -15.31 6.62 -10.67
CA ALA A 147 -15.96 7.91 -10.36
C ALA A 147 -15.46 8.40 -8.99
N TYR A 148 -14.41 9.23 -8.98
CA TYR A 148 -13.72 9.65 -7.76
C TYR A 148 -14.63 10.42 -6.79
N GLU A 149 -15.47 11.34 -7.29
CA GLU A 149 -16.39 12.15 -6.46
C GLU A 149 -17.42 11.29 -5.71
N GLU A 150 -17.90 10.21 -6.33
CA GLU A 150 -18.83 9.28 -5.70
C GLU A 150 -18.16 8.43 -4.61
N THR A 151 -16.89 8.14 -4.78
CA THR A 151 -16.10 7.31 -3.85
C THR A 151 -15.80 8.06 -2.55
N GLU A 152 -15.60 9.37 -2.57
CA GLU A 152 -15.43 10.18 -1.34
C GLU A 152 -16.69 10.18 -0.45
N CYS A 153 -17.88 10.13 -1.04
CA CYS A 153 -19.16 10.08 -0.30
C CYS A 153 -19.48 8.67 0.24
N SER A 154 -19.05 7.60 -0.42
CA SER A 154 -19.44 6.22 -0.11
C SER A 154 -18.51 5.48 0.85
N CYS A 155 -17.38 6.06 1.25
CA CYS A 155 -16.37 5.44 2.14
C CYS A 155 -16.87 5.07 3.56
N LYS A 156 -18.18 5.10 3.83
CA LYS A 156 -18.76 4.73 5.14
C LYS A 156 -19.24 3.28 5.25
N ALA A 157 -19.31 2.50 4.17
CA ALA A 157 -19.97 1.20 4.20
C ALA A 157 -19.12 -0.02 3.82
N ASP A 158 -18.06 0.14 3.00
CA ASP A 158 -17.21 -0.99 2.58
C ASP A 158 -15.74 -0.64 2.69
N ASN A 159 -14.94 -1.59 3.18
CA ASN A 159 -13.46 -1.49 3.40
C ASN A 159 -12.64 -1.11 2.15
N SER A 160 -13.24 -0.72 1.03
CA SER A 160 -12.59 -0.46 -0.26
C SER A 160 -12.01 0.96 -0.43
N GLY A 161 -12.21 1.87 0.51
CA GLY A 161 -11.74 3.28 0.43
C GLY A 161 -10.50 3.62 1.27
N PHE A 162 -9.99 2.69 2.08
CA PHE A 162 -8.91 2.97 3.03
C PHE A 162 -7.57 3.35 2.39
N GLY A 163 -7.23 2.78 1.23
CA GLY A 163 -5.94 3.03 0.56
C GLY A 163 -5.75 4.50 0.16
N LEU A 164 -6.77 5.10 -0.48
CA LEU A 164 -6.72 6.50 -0.91
C LEU A 164 -6.71 7.46 0.28
N SER A 165 -7.51 7.19 1.31
CA SER A 165 -7.56 7.99 2.53
C SER A 165 -6.21 7.96 3.27
N MET A 166 -5.59 6.78 3.37
CA MET A 166 -4.27 6.61 3.97
C MET A 166 -3.16 7.32 3.18
N MET A 167 -3.24 7.34 1.84
CA MET A 167 -2.30 8.12 1.01
C MET A 167 -2.44 9.62 1.28
N LYS A 168 -3.66 10.14 1.34
CA LYS A 168 -3.92 11.55 1.67
C LYS A 168 -3.38 11.93 3.05
N GLU A 169 -3.65 11.12 4.07
CA GLU A 169 -3.18 11.35 5.44
C GLU A 169 -1.65 11.39 5.51
N ARG A 170 -0.96 10.43 4.88
CA ARG A 170 0.50 10.37 4.84
C ARG A 170 1.13 11.60 4.18
N VAL A 171 0.54 12.08 3.08
CA VAL A 171 1.03 13.28 2.39
C VAL A 171 0.77 14.53 3.25
N TYR A 172 -0.38 14.60 3.89
CA TYR A 172 -0.72 15.71 4.80
C TYR A 172 0.27 15.83 5.97
N LEU A 173 0.69 14.69 6.55
CA LEU A 173 1.69 14.66 7.63
C LEU A 173 3.06 15.20 7.20
N LEU A 174 3.35 15.21 5.89
CA LEU A 174 4.55 15.82 5.31
C LEU A 174 4.34 17.28 4.87
N SER A 175 3.22 17.90 5.25
CA SER A 175 2.80 19.21 4.74
C SER A 175 2.74 19.28 3.21
N GLY A 176 2.55 18.14 2.57
CA GLY A 176 2.45 18.01 1.13
C GLY A 176 1.02 18.14 0.61
N LYS A 177 0.89 18.09 -0.71
CA LYS A 177 -0.40 18.08 -1.43
C LYS A 177 -0.53 16.80 -2.23
N ILE A 178 -1.74 16.28 -2.33
CA ILE A 178 -2.06 15.13 -3.18
C ILE A 178 -3.32 15.43 -3.99
N ASP A 179 -3.22 15.25 -5.30
CA ASP A 179 -4.32 15.37 -6.24
C ASP A 179 -4.57 14.02 -6.89
N ILE A 180 -5.82 13.57 -6.87
CA ILE A 180 -6.24 12.29 -7.45
C ILE A 180 -7.32 12.57 -8.49
N HIS A 181 -7.02 12.21 -9.73
CA HIS A 181 -7.93 12.32 -10.86
C HIS A 181 -8.19 10.92 -11.41
N SER A 182 -9.43 10.48 -11.36
CA SER A 182 -9.86 9.24 -11.98
C SER A 182 -11.13 9.46 -12.78
N LYS A 183 -11.19 8.84 -13.95
CA LYS A 183 -12.36 8.90 -14.81
C LYS A 183 -12.61 7.52 -15.42
N ILE A 184 -13.87 7.12 -15.45
CA ILE A 184 -14.30 5.82 -16.00
C ILE A 184 -13.82 5.68 -17.43
N ASN A 185 -13.17 4.55 -17.73
CA ASN A 185 -12.57 4.19 -19.03
C ASN A 185 -11.43 5.11 -19.52
N VAL A 186 -10.79 5.87 -18.60
CA VAL A 186 -9.65 6.72 -18.94
C VAL A 186 -8.42 6.34 -18.12
N GLY A 187 -8.62 5.84 -16.89
CA GLY A 187 -7.56 5.50 -15.95
C GLY A 187 -7.53 6.40 -14.73
N THR A 188 -6.45 6.28 -13.94
CA THR A 188 -6.25 7.07 -12.73
C THR A 188 -4.90 7.76 -12.76
N LYS A 189 -4.87 9.01 -12.31
CA LYS A 189 -3.66 9.80 -12.09
C LYS A 189 -3.62 10.28 -10.66
N ILE A 190 -2.51 9.98 -9.98
CA ILE A 190 -2.20 10.46 -8.64
C ILE A 190 -0.96 11.36 -8.74
N GLN A 191 -1.08 12.56 -8.25
CA GLN A 191 0.04 13.51 -8.18
C GLN A 191 0.25 13.93 -6.73
N VAL A 192 1.48 13.81 -6.26
CA VAL A 192 1.89 14.17 -4.89
C VAL A 192 3.00 15.18 -4.97
N GLU A 193 2.87 16.25 -4.20
CA GLU A 193 3.87 17.31 -4.06
C GLU A 193 4.26 17.42 -2.59
N VAL A 194 5.55 17.28 -2.28
CA VAL A 194 6.07 17.36 -0.92
C VAL A 194 7.14 18.43 -0.84
N PRO A 195 6.99 19.44 0.02
CA PRO A 195 8.02 20.43 0.24
C PRO A 195 9.23 19.79 0.94
N ILE A 196 10.43 20.14 0.47
CA ILE A 196 11.69 19.73 1.10
C ILE A 196 12.16 20.92 1.92
N THR A 197 11.84 20.91 3.21
CA THR A 197 12.45 21.84 4.17
C THR A 197 13.81 21.29 4.58
N GLU A 198 14.85 22.15 4.51
CA GLU A 198 16.19 21.87 5.01
C GLU A 198 16.20 21.53 6.51
#